data_b1a94e222067332d8d0eae99888e26eb
#
_entry.id   b1a94e222067332d8d0eae99888e26eb
#
_cell.length_a   1.000
_cell.length_b   1.000
_cell.length_c   1.000
_cell.angle_alpha   90.00
_cell.angle_beta   90.00
_cell.angle_gamma   90.00
#
_symmetry.space_group_name_H-M   'P 1'
#
loop_
_entity.id
_entity.type
_entity.pdbx_description
1 polymer ?
#
loop_
_entity_poly.entity_id
_entity_poly.type
_entity_poly.pdbx_seq_one_letter_code
_entity_poly.pdbx_strand_id
1 'polypeptide(L)'
;YERSPASKHYCDRTNYRVQTVEATKLVDTETQAILDVHCTTTREGSDADACAQLARRYAGGLQTLAADKGYDSQPLRETLREMGIRPLVKHRVFAPYDHAHNARVEDDFYNQRSMTKTVNPSVKRSYGSAVRAREWYREFREAVLMCLANNIKRYVTR
;
A
#
# COMPACT_ATOMS: atom_id res chain seq x y z
N TYR A 1 5.41 -9.74 -1.46
CA TYR A 1 6.26 -10.82 -0.90
C TYR A 1 6.08 -12.08 -1.72
N GLU A 2 7.16 -12.81 -1.95
CA GLU A 2 7.10 -14.14 -2.55
C GLU A 2 6.44 -15.12 -1.59
N ARG A 3 5.61 -16.01 -2.14
CA ARG A 3 4.90 -17.04 -1.36
C ARG A 3 5.68 -18.33 -1.32
N SER A 4 5.58 -19.05 -0.21
CA SER A 4 6.14 -20.40 -0.14
C SER A 4 5.50 -21.33 -1.17
N PRO A 5 6.27 -22.11 -1.93
CA PRO A 5 5.74 -23.14 -2.82
C PRO A 5 4.89 -24.19 -2.09
N ALA A 6 5.09 -24.33 -0.77
CA ALA A 6 4.32 -25.23 0.09
C ALA A 6 3.01 -24.59 0.62
N SER A 7 2.70 -23.36 0.24
CA SER A 7 1.43 -22.74 0.58
C SER A 7 0.28 -23.52 -0.06
N LYS A 8 -0.68 -23.95 0.76
CA LYS A 8 -1.85 -24.68 0.32
C LYS A 8 -2.61 -23.93 -0.77
N HIS A 9 -2.82 -22.62 -0.56
CA HIS A 9 -3.50 -21.77 -1.53
C HIS A 9 -2.72 -21.59 -2.85
N TYR A 10 -1.39 -21.70 -2.80
CA TYR A 10 -0.54 -21.69 -3.99
C TYR A 10 -0.67 -22.99 -4.79
N CYS A 11 -0.75 -24.15 -4.10
CA CYS A 11 -0.82 -25.46 -4.73
C CYS A 11 -2.20 -25.77 -5.32
N ASP A 12 -3.28 -25.31 -4.70
CA ASP A 12 -4.65 -25.61 -5.09
C ASP A 12 -5.12 -24.87 -6.37
N ARG A 13 -4.40 -23.84 -6.79
CA ARG A 13 -4.70 -23.09 -8.02
C ARG A 13 -3.92 -23.63 -9.22
N THR A 14 -4.51 -24.55 -9.94
CA THR A 14 -3.89 -25.18 -11.12
C THR A 14 -3.68 -24.23 -12.31
N ASN A 15 -4.53 -23.22 -12.51
CA ASN A 15 -4.50 -22.35 -13.70
C ASN A 15 -3.86 -20.98 -13.49
N TYR A 16 -3.78 -20.47 -12.25
CA TYR A 16 -3.14 -19.20 -11.92
C TYR A 16 -2.43 -19.31 -10.57
N ARG A 17 -1.19 -19.73 -10.61
CA ARG A 17 -0.32 -19.72 -9.43
C ARG A 17 0.00 -18.26 -9.07
N VAL A 18 -0.70 -17.72 -8.09
CA VAL A 18 -0.33 -16.42 -7.53
C VAL A 18 0.87 -16.63 -6.64
N GLN A 19 2.05 -16.26 -7.16
CA GLN A 19 3.34 -16.49 -6.50
C GLN A 19 3.68 -15.40 -5.49
N THR A 20 2.86 -14.36 -5.38
CA THR A 20 3.15 -13.21 -4.53
C THR A 20 1.98 -12.85 -3.64
N VAL A 21 2.28 -12.41 -2.42
CA VAL A 21 1.37 -11.63 -1.58
C VAL A 21 1.65 -10.17 -1.87
N GLU A 22 0.65 -9.47 -2.36
CA GLU A 22 0.68 -8.03 -2.52
C GLU A 22 0.32 -7.38 -1.18
N ALA A 23 1.10 -6.40 -0.77
CA ALA A 23 0.90 -5.70 0.51
C ALA A 23 0.98 -4.18 0.27
N THR A 24 -0.20 -3.57 0.16
CA THR A 24 -0.36 -2.12 0.11
C THR A 24 -0.26 -1.58 1.52
N LYS A 25 0.58 -0.56 1.73
CA LYS A 25 0.87 0.01 3.05
C LYS A 25 0.46 1.47 3.13
N LEU A 26 -0.21 1.81 4.21
CA LEU A 26 -0.41 3.20 4.62
C LEU A 26 0.74 3.60 5.52
N VAL A 27 1.48 4.65 5.13
CA VAL A 27 2.68 5.11 5.83
C VAL A 27 2.51 6.57 6.21
N ASP A 28 2.76 6.88 7.48
CA ASP A 28 2.89 8.26 7.93
C ASP A 28 4.20 8.86 7.41
N THR A 29 4.10 10.00 6.75
CA THR A 29 5.25 10.63 6.08
C THR A 29 6.21 11.29 7.05
N GLU A 30 5.75 11.72 8.21
CA GLU A 30 6.57 12.37 9.23
C GLU A 30 7.38 11.36 10.03
N THR A 31 6.72 10.36 10.57
CA THR A 31 7.35 9.33 11.41
C THR A 31 7.90 8.16 10.62
N GLN A 32 7.44 7.98 9.38
CA GLN A 32 7.65 6.80 8.53
C GLN A 32 7.12 5.50 9.18
N ALA A 33 6.18 5.61 10.10
CA ALA A 33 5.49 4.47 10.68
C ALA A 33 4.50 3.89 9.67
N ILE A 34 4.43 2.57 9.61
CA ILE A 34 3.40 1.86 8.84
C ILE A 34 2.15 1.83 9.71
N LEU A 35 1.13 2.59 9.32
CA LEU A 35 -0.11 2.74 10.06
C LEU A 35 -1.06 1.57 9.85
N ASP A 36 -1.14 1.08 8.61
CA ASP A 36 -1.99 -0.05 8.25
C ASP A 36 -1.44 -0.78 7.01
N VAL A 37 -1.88 -2.03 6.83
CA VAL A 37 -1.47 -2.89 5.71
C VAL A 37 -2.70 -3.60 5.15
N HIS A 38 -2.87 -3.55 3.84
CA HIS A 38 -3.82 -4.38 3.11
C HIS A 38 -3.07 -5.43 2.31
N CYS A 39 -3.37 -6.70 2.56
CA CYS A 39 -2.75 -7.83 1.87
C CYS A 39 -3.76 -8.51 0.94
N THR A 40 -3.31 -8.92 -0.24
CA THR A 40 -4.10 -9.73 -1.17
C THR A 40 -3.22 -10.75 -1.89
N THR A 41 -3.82 -11.88 -2.27
CA THR A 41 -3.23 -12.89 -3.16
C THR A 41 -3.97 -12.98 -4.47
N THR A 42 -5.00 -12.17 -4.67
CA THR A 42 -5.79 -12.16 -5.90
C THR A 42 -5.31 -11.05 -6.82
N ARG A 43 -5.41 -11.29 -8.12
CA ARG A 43 -5.25 -10.24 -9.14
C ARG A 43 -6.55 -9.46 -9.35
N GLU A 44 -7.62 -9.86 -8.69
CA GLU A 44 -8.92 -9.20 -8.71
C GLU A 44 -8.89 -8.06 -7.68
N GLY A 45 -9.28 -6.91 -8.12
CA GLY A 45 -9.20 -5.67 -7.36
C GLY A 45 -8.08 -4.76 -7.86
N SER A 46 -8.33 -3.48 -7.79
CA SER A 46 -7.35 -2.47 -8.18
C SER A 46 -6.56 -2.00 -6.95
N ASP A 47 -5.36 -1.48 -7.17
CA ASP A 47 -4.61 -0.75 -6.15
C ASP A 47 -5.46 0.35 -5.49
N ALA A 48 -6.35 0.96 -6.28
CA ALA A 48 -7.28 1.99 -5.80
C ALA A 48 -8.28 1.43 -4.77
N ASP A 49 -8.78 0.20 -4.96
CA ASP A 49 -9.68 -0.45 -4.00
C ASP A 49 -8.97 -0.78 -2.69
N ALA A 50 -7.74 -1.28 -2.77
CA ALA A 50 -6.90 -1.52 -1.59
C ALA A 50 -6.64 -0.22 -0.83
N CYS A 51 -6.35 0.87 -1.54
CA CYS A 51 -6.16 2.19 -0.98
C CYS A 51 -7.43 2.72 -0.30
N ALA A 52 -8.59 2.57 -0.94
CA ALA A 52 -9.88 2.97 -0.36
C ALA A 52 -10.19 2.19 0.93
N GLN A 53 -9.89 0.90 0.99
CA GLN A 53 -10.08 0.09 2.19
C GLN A 53 -9.15 0.53 3.34
N LEU A 54 -7.88 0.82 3.04
CA LEU A 54 -6.94 1.38 4.02
C LEU A 54 -7.44 2.73 4.56
N ALA A 55 -7.88 3.61 3.67
CA ALA A 55 -8.42 4.90 4.06
C ALA A 55 -9.66 4.79 4.96
N ARG A 56 -10.61 3.88 4.64
CA ARG A 56 -11.80 3.64 5.47
C ARG A 56 -11.44 3.15 6.86
N ARG A 57 -10.47 2.25 6.99
CA ARG A 57 -10.03 1.74 8.31
C ARG A 57 -9.36 2.80 9.16
N TYR A 58 -8.73 3.79 8.54
CA TYR A 58 -7.94 4.81 9.23
C TYR A 58 -8.50 6.24 9.09
N ALA A 59 -9.73 6.40 8.64
CA ALA A 59 -10.32 7.69 8.25
C ALA A 59 -10.22 8.78 9.33
N GLY A 60 -10.41 8.43 10.61
CA GLY A 60 -10.38 9.40 11.71
C GLY A 60 -9.01 10.07 11.98
N GLY A 61 -7.93 9.56 11.40
CA GLY A 61 -6.57 10.07 11.58
C GLY A 61 -5.94 10.69 10.32
N LEU A 62 -6.64 10.61 9.16
CA LEU A 62 -6.11 11.08 7.88
C LEU A 62 -6.69 12.43 7.48
N GLN A 63 -5.84 13.41 7.23
CA GLN A 63 -6.20 14.68 6.60
C GLN A 63 -5.92 14.67 5.09
N THR A 64 -4.83 14.06 4.71
CA THR A 64 -4.35 14.03 3.32
C THR A 64 -3.80 12.65 3.01
N LEU A 65 -4.10 12.14 1.82
CA LEU A 65 -3.55 10.88 1.33
C LEU A 65 -2.88 11.11 -0.02
N ALA A 66 -1.57 10.87 -0.06
CA ALA A 66 -0.77 10.92 -1.28
C ALA A 66 -0.49 9.53 -1.81
N ALA A 67 -0.80 9.30 -3.10
CA ALA A 67 -0.55 8.02 -3.75
C ALA A 67 0.06 8.22 -5.14
N ASP A 68 0.69 7.17 -5.67
CA ASP A 68 1.30 7.21 -7.00
C ASP A 68 0.24 7.22 -8.11
N LYS A 69 0.64 7.57 -9.33
CA LYS A 69 -0.21 7.54 -10.52
C LYS A 69 -0.86 6.17 -10.82
N GLY A 70 -0.29 5.10 -10.25
CA GLY A 70 -0.89 3.77 -10.27
C GLY A 70 -2.30 3.73 -9.64
N TYR A 71 -2.51 4.58 -8.65
CA TYR A 71 -3.78 4.75 -7.91
C TYR A 71 -4.74 5.77 -8.55
N ASP A 72 -4.47 6.21 -9.79
CA ASP A 72 -5.31 7.16 -10.52
C ASP A 72 -6.70 6.55 -10.80
N SER A 73 -7.66 6.95 -9.99
CA SER A 73 -9.04 6.47 -10.03
C SER A 73 -9.97 7.58 -9.55
N GLN A 74 -10.95 7.93 -10.37
CA GLN A 74 -11.94 8.94 -9.99
C GLN A 74 -12.82 8.47 -8.82
N PRO A 75 -13.31 7.21 -8.78
CA PRO A 75 -14.04 6.70 -7.61
C PRO A 75 -13.23 6.77 -6.30
N LEU A 76 -11.91 6.49 -6.36
CA LEU A 76 -11.05 6.63 -5.18
C LEU A 76 -11.02 8.08 -4.67
N ARG A 77 -10.87 9.07 -5.57
CA ARG A 77 -10.85 10.48 -5.18
C ARG A 77 -12.17 10.93 -4.56
N GLU A 78 -13.29 10.47 -5.10
CA GLU A 78 -14.63 10.75 -4.56
C GLU A 78 -14.79 10.14 -3.17
N THR A 79 -14.47 8.86 -3.01
CA THR A 79 -14.50 8.17 -1.70
C THR A 79 -13.63 8.88 -0.65
N LEU A 80 -12.43 9.32 -1.01
CA LEU A 80 -11.57 10.05 -0.08
C LEU A 80 -12.17 11.39 0.33
N ARG A 81 -12.75 12.15 -0.62
CA ARG A 81 -13.39 13.44 -0.34
C ARG A 81 -14.64 13.27 0.54
N GLU A 82 -15.45 12.23 0.32
CA GLU A 82 -16.60 11.90 1.17
C GLU A 82 -16.19 11.62 2.61
N MET A 83 -15.00 11.07 2.82
CA MET A 83 -14.41 10.84 4.14
C MET A 83 -13.70 12.08 4.72
N GLY A 84 -13.73 13.22 4.03
CA GLY A 84 -13.03 14.44 4.44
C GLY A 84 -11.50 14.38 4.24
N ILE A 85 -11.00 13.41 3.48
CA ILE A 85 -9.58 13.22 3.21
C ILE A 85 -9.21 13.90 1.89
N ARG A 86 -8.20 14.75 1.89
CA ARG A 86 -7.67 15.39 0.68
C ARG A 86 -6.89 14.40 -0.18
N PRO A 87 -7.33 14.03 -1.39
CA PRO A 87 -6.59 13.12 -2.26
C PRO A 87 -5.48 13.87 -3.01
N LEU A 88 -4.24 13.42 -2.89
CA LEU A 88 -3.09 13.87 -3.66
C LEU A 88 -2.63 12.74 -4.60
N VAL A 89 -3.36 12.54 -5.68
CA VAL A 89 -3.05 11.54 -6.71
C VAL A 89 -3.01 12.23 -8.06
N LYS A 90 -1.84 12.22 -8.70
CA LYS A 90 -1.67 12.77 -10.06
C LYS A 90 -2.34 11.87 -11.08
N HIS A 91 -2.93 12.47 -12.12
CA HIS A 91 -3.50 11.73 -13.23
C HIS A 91 -2.42 11.01 -14.07
N ARG A 92 -2.78 9.88 -14.63
CA ARG A 92 -2.08 9.36 -15.81
C ARG A 92 -2.34 10.33 -16.96
N VAL A 93 -1.28 10.64 -17.70
CA VAL A 93 -1.40 11.64 -18.76
C VAL A 93 -1.92 10.98 -20.02
N PHE A 94 -3.16 11.24 -20.37
CA PHE A 94 -3.82 10.82 -21.61
C PHE A 94 -4.28 12.03 -22.44
N ALA A 95 -4.50 13.17 -21.79
CA ALA A 95 -5.03 14.36 -22.42
C ALA A 95 -4.39 15.64 -21.83
N PRO A 96 -4.45 16.79 -22.55
CA PRO A 96 -3.87 18.06 -22.09
C PRO A 96 -4.36 18.54 -20.72
N TYR A 97 -5.64 18.28 -20.36
CA TYR A 97 -6.18 18.68 -19.07
C TYR A 97 -5.56 17.92 -17.88
N ASP A 98 -4.97 16.73 -18.12
CA ASP A 98 -4.27 15.97 -17.09
C ASP A 98 -3.00 16.70 -16.63
N HIS A 99 -2.32 17.40 -17.51
CA HIS A 99 -1.20 18.25 -17.15
C HIS A 99 -1.62 19.41 -16.26
N ALA A 100 -2.76 20.07 -16.57
CA ALA A 100 -3.30 21.15 -15.76
C ALA A 100 -3.75 20.65 -14.37
N HIS A 101 -4.35 19.46 -14.28
CA HIS A 101 -4.65 18.83 -12.99
C HIS A 101 -3.36 18.55 -12.21
N ASN A 102 -2.38 17.92 -12.84
CA ASN A 102 -1.13 17.54 -12.20
C ASN A 102 -0.31 18.74 -11.71
N ALA A 103 -0.41 19.87 -12.39
CA ALA A 103 0.22 21.13 -11.98
C ALA A 103 -0.43 21.74 -10.71
N ARG A 104 -1.71 21.42 -10.44
CA ARG A 104 -2.42 21.89 -9.24
C ARG A 104 -2.20 21.01 -8.01
N VAL A 105 -1.67 19.80 -8.21
CA VAL A 105 -1.32 18.91 -7.11
C VAL A 105 -0.05 19.44 -6.44
N GLU A 106 -0.16 19.79 -5.17
CA GLU A 106 0.93 20.37 -4.37
C GLU A 106 2.13 19.42 -4.33
N ASP A 107 3.25 19.86 -4.91
CA ASP A 107 4.38 18.98 -5.15
C ASP A 107 5.10 18.56 -3.87
N ASP A 108 5.19 19.41 -2.87
CA ASP A 108 5.88 19.10 -1.61
C ASP A 108 5.21 17.96 -0.85
N PHE A 109 3.89 18.04 -0.62
CA PHE A 109 3.14 16.96 0.00
C PHE A 109 3.04 15.72 -0.90
N TYR A 110 2.86 15.93 -2.20
CA TYR A 110 2.82 14.82 -3.14
C TYR A 110 4.16 14.06 -3.19
N ASN A 111 5.28 14.76 -3.09
CA ASN A 111 6.60 14.16 -3.13
C ASN A 111 6.91 13.34 -1.86
N GLN A 112 6.28 13.63 -0.74
CA GLN A 112 6.39 12.84 0.49
C GLN A 112 5.95 11.39 0.31
N ARG A 113 5.10 11.06 -0.69
CA ARG A 113 4.77 9.68 -1.04
C ARG A 113 6.00 8.81 -1.31
N SER A 114 7.11 9.43 -1.71
CA SER A 114 8.38 8.74 -1.92
C SER A 114 8.93 8.07 -0.66
N MET A 115 8.45 8.46 0.53
CA MET A 115 8.82 7.82 1.79
C MET A 115 8.46 6.34 1.82
N THR A 116 7.37 5.93 1.14
CA THR A 116 7.02 4.51 1.00
C THR A 116 8.10 3.71 0.27
N LYS A 117 8.82 4.36 -0.66
CA LYS A 117 9.97 3.76 -1.37
C LYS A 117 11.16 3.49 -0.45
N THR A 118 11.24 4.19 0.67
CA THR A 118 12.25 3.95 1.72
C THR A 118 11.79 2.88 2.70
N VAL A 119 10.52 2.94 3.11
CA VAL A 119 9.95 2.01 4.09
C VAL A 119 9.86 0.58 3.54
N ASN A 120 9.38 0.40 2.31
CA ASN A 120 9.24 -0.92 1.70
C ASN A 120 10.57 -1.70 1.59
N PRO A 121 11.66 -1.14 1.06
CA PRO A 121 12.96 -1.79 1.07
C PRO A 121 13.50 -2.04 2.48
N SER A 122 13.25 -1.15 3.43
CA SER A 122 13.67 -1.32 4.83
C SER A 122 13.06 -2.58 5.44
N VAL A 123 11.74 -2.78 5.29
CA VAL A 123 11.05 -3.99 5.75
C VAL A 123 11.64 -5.24 5.09
N LYS A 124 11.74 -5.23 3.76
CA LYS A 124 12.28 -6.39 3.01
C LYS A 124 13.72 -6.71 3.36
N ARG A 125 14.56 -5.71 3.57
CA ARG A 125 15.96 -5.89 3.97
C ARG A 125 16.10 -6.46 5.36
N SER A 126 15.23 -6.06 6.31
CA SER A 126 15.31 -6.51 7.70
C SER A 126 14.68 -7.89 7.93
N TYR A 127 13.61 -8.21 7.21
CA TYR A 127 12.79 -9.40 7.49
C TYR A 127 12.63 -10.33 6.29
N GLY A 128 13.21 -9.98 5.15
CA GLY A 128 13.14 -10.76 3.92
C GLY A 128 12.00 -10.35 2.99
N SER A 129 12.08 -10.82 1.75
CA SER A 129 11.12 -10.56 0.68
C SER A 129 10.11 -11.68 0.47
N ALA A 130 10.17 -12.74 1.25
CA ALA A 130 9.32 -13.91 1.14
C ALA A 130 8.56 -14.18 2.45
N VAL A 131 7.32 -14.63 2.32
CA VAL A 131 6.51 -15.18 3.40
C VAL A 131 6.64 -16.71 3.43
N ARG A 132 6.71 -17.31 4.59
CA ARG A 132 6.98 -18.74 4.80
C ARG A 132 5.74 -19.53 5.22
N ALA A 133 4.70 -18.84 5.64
CA ALA A 133 3.43 -19.47 6.02
C ALA A 133 2.82 -20.26 4.85
N ARG A 134 2.04 -21.29 5.18
CA ARG A 134 1.42 -22.18 4.19
C ARG A 134 -0.05 -21.87 3.91
N GLU A 135 -0.68 -21.10 4.78
CA GLU A 135 -2.09 -20.69 4.68
C GLU A 135 -2.16 -19.20 4.39
N TRP A 136 -3.02 -18.77 3.46
CA TRP A 136 -3.11 -17.39 2.99
C TRP A 136 -3.31 -16.36 4.13
N TYR A 137 -4.16 -16.68 5.11
CA TYR A 137 -4.39 -15.79 6.27
C TYR A 137 -3.17 -15.68 7.19
N ARG A 138 -2.33 -16.72 7.26
CA ARG A 138 -1.05 -16.70 7.99
C ARG A 138 0.01 -15.94 7.23
N GLU A 139 0.02 -16.03 5.89
CA GLU A 139 0.89 -15.23 5.04
C GLU A 139 0.61 -13.72 5.24
N PHE A 140 -0.68 -13.34 5.34
CA PHE A 140 -1.05 -11.96 5.61
C PHE A 140 -0.60 -11.51 7.01
N ARG A 141 -0.81 -12.35 8.03
CA ARG A 141 -0.33 -12.07 9.39
C ARG A 141 1.19 -11.93 9.43
N GLU A 142 1.93 -12.78 8.73
CA GLU A 142 3.39 -12.70 8.64
C GLU A 142 3.84 -11.37 8.01
N ALA A 143 3.22 -10.95 6.91
CA ALA A 143 3.51 -9.66 6.28
C ALA A 143 3.21 -8.47 7.22
N VAL A 144 2.10 -8.53 7.96
CA VAL A 144 1.73 -7.50 8.96
C VAL A 144 2.73 -7.49 10.13
N LEU A 145 3.14 -8.67 10.62
CA LEU A 145 4.13 -8.77 11.69
C LEU A 145 5.50 -8.20 11.29
N MET A 146 5.92 -8.39 10.04
CA MET A 146 7.14 -7.76 9.51
C MET A 146 7.03 -6.23 9.55
N CYS A 147 5.87 -5.68 9.22
CA CYS A 147 5.63 -4.24 9.28
C CYS A 147 5.64 -3.72 10.73
N LEU A 148 4.99 -4.44 11.64
CA LEU A 148 5.00 -4.11 13.07
C LEU A 148 6.41 -4.15 13.66
N ALA A 149 7.17 -5.19 13.37
CA ALA A 149 8.56 -5.32 13.82
C ALA A 149 9.44 -4.18 13.28
N ASN A 150 9.19 -3.74 12.03
CA ASN A 150 9.87 -2.57 11.48
C ASN A 150 9.53 -1.28 12.25
N ASN A 151 8.28 -1.09 12.63
CA ASN A 151 7.87 0.06 13.43
C ASN A 151 8.54 0.05 14.81
N ILE A 152 8.54 -1.10 15.50
CA ILE A 152 9.22 -1.27 16.79
C ILE A 152 10.70 -0.96 16.66
N LYS A 153 11.39 -1.57 15.68
CA LYS A 153 12.81 -1.32 15.42
C LYS A 153 13.10 0.17 15.24
N ARG A 154 12.28 0.87 14.44
CA ARG A 154 12.45 2.31 14.20
C ARG A 154 12.22 3.15 15.45
N TYR A 155 11.27 2.76 16.28
CA TYR A 155 11.00 3.45 17.55
C TYR A 155 12.16 3.31 18.53
N VAL A 156 12.76 2.12 18.63
CA VAL A 156 13.87 1.84 19.55
C VAL A 156 15.19 2.45 19.06
N THR A 157 15.37 2.65 17.75
CA THR A 157 16.62 3.17 17.17
C THR A 157 16.59 4.68 16.91
N ARG A 158 15.52 5.39 17.29
CA ARG A 158 15.44 6.85 17.32
C ARG A 158 16.01 7.40 18.63
#